data_7a2e4b72c40c204ca055793dc1e39ba2
#
_entry.id   7a2e4b72c40c204ca055793dc1e39ba2
#
_cell.length_a   1.000
_cell.length_b   1.000
_cell.length_c   1.000
_cell.angle_alpha   90.00
_cell.angle_beta   90.00
_cell.angle_gamma   90.00
#
_symmetry.space_group_name_H-M   'P 1'
#
loop_
_entity.id
_entity.type
_entity.pdbx_description
1 polymer ?
#
loop_
_entity_poly.entity_id
_entity_poly.type
_entity_poly.pdbx_seq_one_letter_code
_entity_poly.pdbx_strand_id
1 'polypeptide(L)'
;MEKIVSLAKARGFVYPGSEIYGGLANTWDYGNLGVELKNNVKKAWWQKFVQESPYNVGVDCAILMNPQTWVASGHLGGFSDPLMDCKECHERFRADKLIEDWADENSYELEGSVDGWTQEQMKNFIDEKNICCPSCGKHNFTDIRQFNLMFKTFQGVTEDAKNTVYLRPETAQGIFVNFKNVQRTSRKKVPFGIGQIGKSFRNEITPGNFTFRTREFEQMELEFFCKPGTDLEWFTYWRQYCIDWLKALGMKEDEMRARDHSSEELCFYSKGTTDIEFLFPFGWGELWGIADRTDYDLTQHQTVSGEDMSYFDDEAKEKYIPYVIEPSLGADRVTLAFLCSAYDEEELEGGDVRTVLHFHPALAPVKIGILPLSKKLNEGAEKIYAELSKYYNCEFDDRGNIGKRYRRQDEIGTPFCITYDFDSEEDGAVTVRDRDTMQQERIKIADLKAYFEDKFRF
;
A
#
# COMPACT_ATOMS: atom_id res chain seq x y z
N MET A 1 -8.75 -15.95 2.43
CA MET A 1 -7.70 -15.27 3.21
C MET A 1 -6.77 -16.22 3.93
N GLU A 2 -7.25 -17.24 4.64
CA GLU A 2 -6.41 -18.19 5.39
C GLU A 2 -5.31 -18.87 4.57
N LYS A 3 -5.64 -19.34 3.36
CA LYS A 3 -4.66 -19.95 2.45
C LYS A 3 -3.54 -18.99 2.07
N ILE A 4 -3.88 -17.73 1.77
CA ILE A 4 -2.91 -16.69 1.40
C ILE A 4 -2.00 -16.36 2.58
N VAL A 5 -2.58 -16.17 3.78
CA VAL A 5 -1.81 -15.93 5.02
C VAL A 5 -0.87 -17.10 5.33
N SER A 6 -1.37 -18.33 5.19
CA SER A 6 -0.58 -19.55 5.41
C SER A 6 0.60 -19.63 4.42
N LEU A 7 0.34 -19.39 3.13
CA LEU A 7 1.39 -19.35 2.10
C LEU A 7 2.40 -18.25 2.40
N ALA A 8 1.93 -17.03 2.71
CA ALA A 8 2.78 -15.87 2.99
C ALA A 8 3.75 -16.14 4.14
N LYS A 9 3.27 -16.74 5.24
CA LYS A 9 4.10 -17.14 6.38
C LYS A 9 5.07 -18.26 6.02
N ALA A 10 4.58 -19.32 5.37
CA ALA A 10 5.38 -20.49 5.04
C ALA A 10 6.50 -20.20 4.02
N ARG A 11 6.30 -19.22 3.13
CA ARG A 11 7.26 -18.88 2.08
C ARG A 11 8.10 -17.63 2.35
N GLY A 12 7.92 -16.99 3.49
CA GLY A 12 8.75 -15.85 3.88
C GLY A 12 8.34 -14.53 3.23
N PHE A 13 7.07 -14.35 2.96
CA PHE A 13 6.54 -13.04 2.58
C PHE A 13 6.31 -12.17 3.81
N VAL A 14 5.64 -12.71 4.83
CA VAL A 14 5.29 -11.96 6.04
C VAL A 14 5.37 -12.86 7.26
N TYR A 15 5.95 -12.37 8.33
CA TYR A 15 6.02 -13.03 9.64
C TYR A 15 5.28 -12.22 10.71
N PRO A 16 4.76 -12.84 11.78
CA PRO A 16 4.32 -12.09 12.96
C PRO A 16 5.48 -11.29 13.54
N GLY A 17 5.27 -10.00 13.80
CA GLY A 17 6.30 -9.15 14.39
C GLY A 17 6.69 -9.59 15.79
N SER A 18 7.97 -9.75 16.07
CA SER A 18 8.50 -10.18 17.38
C SER A 18 7.98 -11.56 17.83
N GLU A 19 7.79 -12.50 16.93
CA GLU A 19 7.16 -13.81 17.15
C GLU A 19 7.79 -14.59 18.32
N ILE A 20 9.11 -14.54 18.48
CA ILE A 20 9.84 -15.25 19.55
C ILE A 20 9.45 -14.80 20.98
N TYR A 21 8.80 -13.62 21.10
CA TYR A 21 8.28 -13.10 22.37
C TYR A 21 6.75 -13.20 22.46
N GLY A 22 6.12 -14.02 21.61
CA GLY A 22 4.66 -14.15 21.54
C GLY A 22 3.99 -13.14 20.60
N GLY A 23 4.80 -12.32 19.90
CA GLY A 23 4.31 -11.34 18.95
C GLY A 23 3.76 -10.06 19.59
N LEU A 24 3.43 -9.10 18.74
CA LEU A 24 2.66 -7.91 19.08
C LEU A 24 1.44 -7.87 18.14
N ALA A 25 0.24 -7.72 18.69
CA ALA A 25 -1.00 -7.82 17.92
C ALA A 25 -1.01 -6.90 16.70
N ASN A 26 -1.30 -7.49 15.53
CA ASN A 26 -1.35 -6.82 14.23
C ASN A 26 -0.08 -6.04 13.85
N THR A 27 1.07 -6.57 14.27
CA THR A 27 2.40 -6.13 13.84
C THR A 27 3.01 -7.24 13.00
N TRP A 28 3.54 -6.87 11.84
CA TRP A 28 4.03 -7.80 10.84
C TRP A 28 5.40 -7.38 10.33
N ASP A 29 6.28 -8.36 10.17
CA ASP A 29 7.59 -8.20 9.54
C ASP A 29 7.54 -8.75 8.13
N TYR A 30 8.01 -7.99 7.14
CA TYR A 30 8.22 -8.50 5.79
C TYR A 30 9.45 -9.39 5.76
N GLY A 31 9.26 -10.65 5.36
CA GLY A 31 10.34 -11.60 5.22
C GLY A 31 11.17 -11.37 3.94
N ASN A 32 12.05 -12.33 3.66
CA ASN A 32 12.99 -12.24 2.52
C ASN A 32 12.31 -12.09 1.15
N LEU A 33 11.14 -12.70 0.93
CA LEU A 33 10.37 -12.52 -0.31
C LEU A 33 9.44 -11.31 -0.23
N GLY A 34 8.87 -11.05 0.94
CA GLY A 34 7.96 -9.92 1.13
C GLY A 34 8.63 -8.58 0.98
N VAL A 35 9.85 -8.41 1.48
CA VAL A 35 10.61 -7.16 1.32
C VAL A 35 10.93 -6.89 -0.16
N GLU A 36 11.28 -7.91 -0.92
CA GLU A 36 11.53 -7.78 -2.36
C GLU A 36 10.24 -7.42 -3.13
N LEU A 37 9.12 -8.11 -2.83
CA LEU A 37 7.83 -7.79 -3.44
C LEU A 37 7.43 -6.32 -3.16
N LYS A 38 7.47 -5.92 -1.89
CA LYS A 38 7.12 -4.55 -1.48
C LYS A 38 8.05 -3.49 -2.09
N ASN A 39 9.35 -3.77 -2.17
CA ASN A 39 10.31 -2.87 -2.81
C ASN A 39 10.06 -2.77 -4.32
N ASN A 40 9.70 -3.87 -5.00
CA ASN A 40 9.34 -3.84 -6.41
C ASN A 40 8.06 -3.01 -6.65
N VAL A 41 7.05 -3.12 -5.79
CA VAL A 41 5.84 -2.28 -5.83
C VAL A 41 6.19 -0.81 -5.67
N LYS A 42 6.98 -0.45 -4.65
CA LYS A 42 7.42 0.93 -4.41
C LYS A 42 8.25 1.48 -5.57
N LYS A 43 9.15 0.65 -6.13
CA LYS A 43 9.95 1.02 -7.29
C LYS A 43 9.09 1.28 -8.52
N ALA A 44 8.09 0.43 -8.78
CA ALA A 44 7.16 0.59 -9.88
C ALA A 44 6.35 1.88 -9.74
N TRP A 45 5.87 2.19 -8.52
CA TRP A 45 5.18 3.44 -8.25
C TRP A 45 6.10 4.66 -8.46
N TRP A 46 7.30 4.64 -7.88
CA TRP A 46 8.26 5.75 -8.02
C TRP A 46 8.66 5.99 -9.46
N GLN A 47 8.91 4.92 -10.21
CA GLN A 47 9.20 5.01 -11.64
C GLN A 47 8.07 5.73 -12.38
N LYS A 48 6.82 5.29 -12.17
CA LYS A 48 5.68 5.80 -12.94
C LYS A 48 5.25 7.20 -12.50
N PHE A 49 5.13 7.42 -11.19
CA PHE A 49 4.58 8.66 -10.64
C PHE A 49 5.62 9.78 -10.48
N VAL A 50 6.90 9.46 -10.36
CA VAL A 50 7.96 10.45 -10.18
C VAL A 50 8.92 10.50 -11.34
N GLN A 51 9.56 9.38 -11.67
CA GLN A 51 10.65 9.36 -12.66
C GLN A 51 10.16 9.63 -14.11
N GLU A 52 9.09 8.98 -14.54
CA GLU A 52 8.54 9.12 -15.89
C GLU A 52 7.64 10.36 -16.07
N SER A 53 7.21 10.97 -14.96
CA SER A 53 6.35 12.15 -15.00
C SER A 53 7.14 13.41 -15.31
N PRO A 54 6.77 14.21 -16.31
CA PRO A 54 7.40 15.51 -16.57
C PRO A 54 7.05 16.56 -15.49
N TYR A 55 6.00 16.30 -14.70
CA TYR A 55 5.50 17.24 -13.70
C TYR A 55 6.13 17.02 -12.33
N ASN A 56 6.38 15.77 -11.92
CA ASN A 56 6.59 15.43 -10.53
C ASN A 56 8.07 15.39 -10.14
N VAL A 57 8.31 15.58 -8.85
CA VAL A 57 9.59 15.40 -8.16
C VAL A 57 9.37 14.63 -6.87
N GLY A 58 10.43 14.12 -6.26
CA GLY A 58 10.33 13.37 -5.02
C GLY A 58 10.92 14.10 -3.83
N VAL A 59 10.43 13.74 -2.63
CA VAL A 59 11.00 14.14 -1.33
C VAL A 59 11.04 12.92 -0.38
N ASP A 60 11.82 13.06 0.67
CA ASP A 60 11.80 12.17 1.83
C ASP A 60 11.84 13.04 3.09
N CYS A 61 10.67 13.25 3.69
CA CYS A 61 10.52 14.12 4.86
C CYS A 61 10.70 13.33 6.15
N ALA A 62 11.16 14.00 7.20
CA ALA A 62 11.31 13.40 8.53
C ALA A 62 9.95 12.92 9.09
N ILE A 63 9.96 11.80 9.82
CA ILE A 63 8.79 11.29 10.55
C ILE A 63 8.43 12.25 11.69
N LEU A 64 9.45 12.68 12.45
CA LEU A 64 9.27 13.63 13.55
C LEU A 64 9.26 15.05 12.99
N MET A 65 8.18 15.76 13.22
CA MET A 65 7.94 17.11 12.71
C MET A 65 7.57 18.03 13.85
N ASN A 66 7.69 19.33 13.62
CA ASN A 66 7.21 20.33 14.58
C ASN A 66 5.72 20.08 14.88
N PRO A 67 5.32 20.00 16.16
CA PRO A 67 3.91 19.75 16.53
C PRO A 67 2.91 20.75 15.94
N GLN A 68 3.34 21.97 15.60
CA GLN A 68 2.50 22.97 14.95
C GLN A 68 2.01 22.51 13.56
N THR A 69 2.75 21.62 12.90
CA THR A 69 2.28 20.97 11.66
C THR A 69 0.96 20.24 11.87
N TRP A 70 0.83 19.54 12.99
CA TRP A 70 -0.37 18.77 13.34
C TRP A 70 -1.50 19.64 13.90
N VAL A 71 -1.18 20.81 14.44
CA VAL A 71 -2.17 21.84 14.75
C VAL A 71 -2.76 22.41 13.46
N ALA A 72 -1.90 22.82 12.52
CA ALA A 72 -2.32 23.39 11.25
C ALA A 72 -3.18 22.43 10.43
N SER A 73 -2.78 21.17 10.32
CA SER A 73 -3.52 20.13 9.58
C SER A 73 -4.79 19.64 10.28
N GLY A 74 -5.02 20.04 11.54
CA GLY A 74 -6.18 19.61 12.31
C GLY A 74 -6.08 18.24 12.98
N HIS A 75 -4.99 17.47 12.77
CA HIS A 75 -4.84 16.12 13.32
C HIS A 75 -4.86 16.09 14.84
N LEU A 76 -4.33 17.10 15.55
CA LEU A 76 -4.38 17.13 17.01
C LEU A 76 -5.80 17.35 17.55
N GLY A 77 -6.65 18.05 16.80
CA GLY A 77 -8.00 18.38 17.24
C GLY A 77 -9.08 17.41 16.78
N GLY A 78 -8.95 16.83 15.59
CA GLY A 78 -10.03 16.11 14.92
C GLY A 78 -9.71 14.68 14.44
N PHE A 79 -8.44 14.24 14.48
CA PHE A 79 -8.08 12.90 14.04
C PHE A 79 -8.34 11.87 15.14
N SER A 80 -9.61 11.51 15.30
CA SER A 80 -10.05 10.66 16.40
C SER A 80 -11.22 9.76 15.98
N ASP A 81 -11.26 8.57 16.57
CA ASP A 81 -12.36 7.61 16.42
C ASP A 81 -13.29 7.63 17.62
N PRO A 82 -14.60 7.40 17.44
CA PRO A 82 -15.55 7.25 18.52
C PRO A 82 -15.39 5.88 19.21
N LEU A 83 -14.76 5.87 20.38
CA LEU A 83 -14.42 4.66 21.16
C LEU A 83 -15.44 4.38 22.23
N MET A 84 -15.87 3.12 22.35
CA MET A 84 -16.65 2.59 23.47
C MET A 84 -16.14 1.22 23.92
N ASP A 85 -16.29 0.89 25.20
CA ASP A 85 -15.90 -0.39 25.77
C ASP A 85 -17.17 -1.16 26.21
N CYS A 86 -17.19 -2.48 25.97
CA CYS A 86 -18.17 -3.36 26.61
C CYS A 86 -17.82 -3.52 28.09
N LYS A 87 -18.76 -3.21 28.99
CA LYS A 87 -18.54 -3.30 30.44
C LYS A 87 -18.47 -4.74 30.96
N GLU A 88 -18.94 -5.72 30.17
CA GLU A 88 -18.98 -7.13 30.55
C GLU A 88 -17.70 -7.89 30.16
N CYS A 89 -17.26 -7.78 28.92
CA CYS A 89 -16.07 -8.51 28.45
C CYS A 89 -14.84 -7.62 28.28
N HIS A 90 -14.96 -6.32 28.49
CA HIS A 90 -13.91 -5.30 28.36
C HIS A 90 -13.31 -5.15 26.94
N GLU A 91 -13.98 -5.70 25.94
CA GLU A 91 -13.62 -5.50 24.54
C GLU A 91 -13.94 -4.07 24.09
N ARG A 92 -13.12 -3.55 23.19
CA ARG A 92 -13.21 -2.19 22.64
C ARG A 92 -13.73 -2.19 21.24
N PHE A 93 -14.58 -1.20 20.95
CA PHE A 93 -15.21 -1.05 19.65
C PHE A 93 -15.19 0.43 19.21
N ARG A 94 -15.14 0.61 17.90
CA ARG A 94 -15.54 1.87 17.29
C ARG A 94 -17.07 1.88 17.22
N ALA A 95 -17.69 2.92 17.75
CA ALA A 95 -19.15 3.02 17.79
C ALA A 95 -19.76 3.13 16.40
N ASP A 96 -19.13 3.87 15.48
CA ASP A 96 -19.51 3.98 14.07
C ASP A 96 -19.52 2.62 13.37
N LYS A 97 -18.42 1.84 13.50
CA LYS A 97 -18.33 0.50 12.90
C LYS A 97 -19.33 -0.48 13.50
N LEU A 98 -19.56 -0.42 14.79
CA LEU A 98 -20.56 -1.27 15.44
C LEU A 98 -21.98 -1.01 14.88
N ILE A 99 -22.28 0.23 14.53
CA ILE A 99 -23.54 0.62 13.88
C ILE A 99 -23.59 0.12 12.44
N GLU A 100 -22.53 0.33 11.67
CA GLU A 100 -22.44 -0.11 10.27
C GLU A 100 -22.56 -1.63 10.14
N ASP A 101 -21.79 -2.38 10.93
CA ASP A 101 -21.81 -3.84 10.94
C ASP A 101 -23.22 -4.37 11.29
N TRP A 102 -23.88 -3.76 12.31
CA TRP A 102 -25.24 -4.11 12.66
C TRP A 102 -26.24 -3.80 11.54
N ALA A 103 -26.08 -2.67 10.87
CA ALA A 103 -26.97 -2.28 9.76
C ALA A 103 -26.83 -3.26 8.58
N ASP A 104 -25.60 -3.64 8.24
CA ASP A 104 -25.31 -4.61 7.18
C ASP A 104 -25.93 -5.99 7.52
N GLU A 105 -25.70 -6.49 8.74
CA GLU A 105 -26.26 -7.77 9.21
C GLU A 105 -27.80 -7.81 9.19
N ASN A 106 -28.45 -6.66 9.44
CA ASN A 106 -29.90 -6.55 9.50
C ASN A 106 -30.52 -5.99 8.21
N SER A 107 -29.73 -5.75 7.16
CA SER A 107 -30.17 -5.10 5.91
C SER A 107 -30.93 -3.79 6.19
N TYR A 108 -30.42 -3.01 7.15
CA TYR A 108 -30.98 -1.74 7.58
C TYR A 108 -30.35 -0.59 6.80
N GLU A 109 -31.18 0.22 6.15
CA GLU A 109 -30.70 1.39 5.40
C GLU A 109 -30.48 2.56 6.37
N LEU A 110 -29.22 2.98 6.52
CA LEU A 110 -28.82 4.12 7.34
C LEU A 110 -29.10 5.43 6.61
N GLU A 111 -29.53 6.45 7.35
CA GLU A 111 -29.67 7.80 6.81
C GLU A 111 -28.31 8.49 6.76
N GLY A 112 -27.60 8.35 5.62
CA GLY A 112 -26.28 8.91 5.39
C GLY A 112 -25.14 8.13 6.05
N SER A 113 -23.91 8.71 6.02
CA SER A 113 -22.73 8.11 6.64
C SER A 113 -22.69 8.32 8.14
N VAL A 114 -22.41 7.26 8.89
CA VAL A 114 -22.25 7.30 10.36
C VAL A 114 -21.07 8.18 10.80
N ASP A 115 -20.06 8.37 9.94
CA ASP A 115 -18.90 9.22 10.23
C ASP A 115 -19.27 10.68 10.55
N GLY A 116 -20.40 11.15 10.03
CA GLY A 116 -20.93 12.49 10.31
C GLY A 116 -21.76 12.61 11.58
N TRP A 117 -22.03 11.49 12.27
CA TRP A 117 -22.93 11.49 13.43
C TRP A 117 -22.22 12.00 14.69
N THR A 118 -22.97 12.68 15.54
CA THR A 118 -22.50 13.04 16.88
C THR A 118 -22.44 11.81 17.78
N GLN A 119 -21.62 11.86 18.84
CA GLN A 119 -21.56 10.79 19.86
C GLN A 119 -22.95 10.47 20.45
N GLU A 120 -23.78 11.50 20.63
CA GLU A 120 -25.15 11.33 21.14
C GLU A 120 -26.05 10.59 20.14
N GLN A 121 -25.96 10.90 18.85
CA GLN A 121 -26.69 10.19 17.81
C GLN A 121 -26.28 8.72 17.72
N MET A 122 -24.98 8.45 17.72
CA MET A 122 -24.47 7.08 17.72
C MET A 122 -24.93 6.30 18.96
N LYS A 123 -24.83 6.92 20.15
CA LYS A 123 -25.28 6.29 21.40
C LYS A 123 -26.75 5.98 21.40
N ASN A 124 -27.58 6.93 20.98
CA ASN A 124 -29.04 6.76 20.92
C ASN A 124 -29.41 5.62 19.96
N PHE A 125 -28.76 5.57 18.80
CA PHE A 125 -29.01 4.50 17.82
C PHE A 125 -28.63 3.12 18.39
N ILE A 126 -27.46 2.99 19.01
CA ILE A 126 -27.01 1.75 19.65
C ILE A 126 -28.02 1.29 20.71
N ASP A 127 -28.52 2.22 21.53
CA ASP A 127 -29.47 1.92 22.60
C ASP A 127 -30.86 1.60 22.03
N GLU A 128 -31.38 2.35 21.06
CA GLU A 128 -32.68 2.11 20.41
C GLU A 128 -32.73 0.77 19.67
N LYS A 129 -31.68 0.44 18.94
CA LYS A 129 -31.60 -0.83 18.20
C LYS A 129 -31.15 -1.99 19.06
N ASN A 130 -30.85 -1.74 20.33
CA ASN A 130 -30.34 -2.73 21.28
C ASN A 130 -29.16 -3.52 20.72
N ILE A 131 -28.23 -2.78 20.10
CA ILE A 131 -27.04 -3.39 19.48
C ILE A 131 -26.20 -4.03 20.58
N CYS A 132 -25.91 -5.30 20.44
CA CYS A 132 -25.16 -6.08 21.41
C CYS A 132 -23.68 -6.17 21.07
N CYS A 133 -22.86 -6.37 22.09
CA CYS A 133 -21.44 -6.63 21.91
C CYS A 133 -21.20 -7.88 21.04
N PRO A 134 -20.48 -7.79 19.93
CA PRO A 134 -20.20 -8.94 19.06
C PRO A 134 -19.46 -10.08 19.78
N SER A 135 -18.65 -9.76 20.80
CA SER A 135 -17.84 -10.75 21.52
C SER A 135 -18.61 -11.52 22.58
N CYS A 136 -19.52 -10.87 23.33
CA CYS A 136 -20.20 -11.52 24.46
C CYS A 136 -21.73 -11.48 24.38
N GLY A 137 -22.32 -10.85 23.38
CA GLY A 137 -23.78 -10.77 23.15
C GLY A 137 -24.53 -9.90 24.17
N LYS A 138 -23.85 -9.08 24.97
CA LYS A 138 -24.50 -8.22 25.98
C LYS A 138 -24.60 -6.78 25.48
N HIS A 139 -25.72 -6.12 25.81
CA HIS A 139 -25.90 -4.70 25.59
C HIS A 139 -25.55 -3.94 26.89
N ASN A 140 -24.28 -3.66 27.11
CA ASN A 140 -23.81 -2.91 28.25
C ASN A 140 -22.47 -2.22 27.92
N PHE A 141 -22.57 -1.00 27.38
CA PHE A 141 -21.42 -0.25 26.91
C PHE A 141 -21.14 0.97 27.80
N THR A 142 -19.91 1.47 27.73
CA THR A 142 -19.53 2.78 28.27
C THR A 142 -20.10 3.91 27.38
N ASP A 143 -20.01 5.13 27.86
CA ASP A 143 -20.22 6.28 26.98
C ASP A 143 -19.15 6.35 25.90
N ILE A 144 -19.51 6.94 24.74
CA ILE A 144 -18.60 7.11 23.63
C ILE A 144 -17.63 8.25 23.97
N ARG A 145 -16.35 8.02 23.72
CA ARG A 145 -15.29 9.03 23.89
C ARG A 145 -14.46 9.12 22.63
N GLN A 146 -13.96 10.31 22.31
CA GLN A 146 -13.03 10.49 21.19
C GLN A 146 -11.63 9.99 21.58
N PHE A 147 -11.06 9.15 20.71
CA PHE A 147 -9.73 8.62 20.88
C PHE A 147 -8.85 9.11 19.73
N ASN A 148 -7.90 10.00 20.02
CA ASN A 148 -6.98 10.51 19.03
C ASN A 148 -6.00 9.43 18.58
N LEU A 149 -5.90 9.22 17.26
CA LEU A 149 -5.11 8.15 16.64
C LEU A 149 -3.61 8.46 16.52
N MET A 150 -3.16 9.66 16.90
CA MET A 150 -1.74 9.98 16.83
C MET A 150 -0.94 9.32 17.96
N PHE A 151 0.13 8.62 17.60
CA PHE A 151 1.12 8.20 18.57
C PHE A 151 1.92 9.39 19.10
N LYS A 152 2.01 9.50 20.45
CA LYS A 152 2.83 10.48 21.14
C LYS A 152 4.17 9.87 21.53
N THR A 153 5.22 10.68 21.48
CA THR A 153 6.52 10.38 22.05
C THR A 153 7.17 11.66 22.55
N PHE A 154 8.36 11.59 23.08
CA PHE A 154 9.06 12.73 23.66
C PHE A 154 10.44 12.90 23.04
N GLN A 155 10.84 14.13 22.84
CA GLN A 155 12.19 14.50 22.41
C GLN A 155 12.97 15.05 23.60
N GLY A 156 14.16 14.50 23.86
CA GLY A 156 14.97 14.86 25.01
C GLY A 156 14.76 13.96 26.22
N VAL A 157 15.13 14.46 27.41
CA VAL A 157 15.22 13.64 28.65
C VAL A 157 13.99 13.71 29.56
N THR A 158 13.06 14.63 29.28
CA THR A 158 11.86 14.85 30.11
C THR A 158 10.59 14.60 29.33
N GLU A 159 9.66 13.86 29.96
CA GLU A 159 8.33 13.56 29.40
C GLU A 159 7.33 14.65 29.80
N ASP A 160 7.44 15.82 29.18
CA ASP A 160 6.57 16.97 29.43
C ASP A 160 5.93 17.50 28.13
N ALA A 161 5.00 18.44 28.29
CA ALA A 161 4.26 19.01 27.16
C ALA A 161 5.16 19.75 26.16
N LYS A 162 6.29 20.30 26.58
CA LYS A 162 7.21 21.05 25.70
C LYS A 162 8.03 20.11 24.83
N ASN A 163 8.27 18.89 25.32
CA ASN A 163 9.06 17.87 24.64
C ASN A 163 8.19 16.86 23.87
N THR A 164 6.85 17.03 23.92
CA THR A 164 5.92 16.14 23.22
C THR A 164 6.07 16.32 21.71
N VAL A 165 6.32 15.21 21.02
CA VAL A 165 6.28 15.10 19.55
C VAL A 165 5.40 13.93 19.15
N TYR A 166 5.05 13.85 17.88
CA TYR A 166 4.14 12.83 17.38
C TYR A 166 4.79 12.06 16.22
N LEU A 167 4.47 10.76 16.13
CA LEU A 167 4.74 10.01 14.93
C LEU A 167 3.72 10.42 13.85
N ARG A 168 4.19 10.77 12.66
CA ARG A 168 3.29 11.26 11.60
C ARG A 168 2.23 10.23 11.24
N PRO A 169 0.93 10.61 11.16
CA PRO A 169 -0.15 9.73 10.76
C PRO A 169 -0.31 9.61 9.23
N GLU A 170 0.38 10.48 8.48
CA GLU A 170 0.41 10.52 7.02
C GLU A 170 1.68 11.18 6.51
N THR A 171 2.02 10.93 5.26
CA THR A 171 3.19 11.53 4.61
C THR A 171 2.89 12.88 3.95
N ALA A 172 1.61 13.21 3.72
CA ALA A 172 1.15 14.42 3.02
C ALA A 172 1.65 15.71 3.64
N GLN A 173 1.57 15.84 4.97
CA GLN A 173 1.92 17.10 5.64
C GLN A 173 3.40 17.49 5.49
N GLY A 174 4.29 16.49 5.40
CA GLY A 174 5.70 16.72 5.08
C GLY A 174 5.88 17.35 3.69
N ILE A 175 5.03 17.01 2.75
CA ILE A 175 5.03 17.59 1.40
C ILE A 175 4.55 19.04 1.46
N PHE A 176 3.43 19.31 2.12
CA PHE A 176 2.85 20.66 2.21
C PHE A 176 3.80 21.67 2.86
N VAL A 177 4.41 21.31 3.98
CA VAL A 177 5.36 22.24 4.66
C VAL A 177 6.63 22.47 3.82
N ASN A 178 6.96 21.60 2.88
CA ASN A 178 8.09 21.74 1.98
C ASN A 178 7.73 22.28 0.58
N PHE A 179 6.46 22.62 0.33
CA PHE A 179 6.00 23.09 -0.97
C PHE A 179 6.89 24.20 -1.55
N LYS A 180 7.11 25.27 -0.80
CA LYS A 180 7.94 26.42 -1.25
C LYS A 180 9.42 26.02 -1.45
N ASN A 181 9.96 25.18 -0.58
CA ASN A 181 11.35 24.70 -0.71
C ASN A 181 11.53 23.90 -2.01
N VAL A 182 10.64 22.95 -2.26
CA VAL A 182 10.69 22.10 -3.43
C VAL A 182 10.45 22.89 -4.72
N GLN A 183 9.41 23.74 -4.74
CA GLN A 183 9.10 24.59 -5.88
C GLN A 183 10.29 25.48 -6.28
N ARG A 184 10.92 26.12 -5.30
CA ARG A 184 12.07 26.99 -5.53
C ARG A 184 13.31 26.23 -6.01
N THR A 185 13.63 25.08 -5.39
CA THR A 185 14.87 24.34 -5.67
C THR A 185 14.76 23.53 -6.97
N SER A 186 13.58 23.00 -7.27
CA SER A 186 13.32 22.26 -8.52
C SER A 186 12.99 23.18 -9.71
N ARG A 187 12.69 24.47 -9.44
CA ARG A 187 12.24 25.45 -10.44
C ARG A 187 10.98 25.01 -11.20
N LYS A 188 10.17 24.15 -10.59
CA LYS A 188 8.93 23.70 -11.21
C LYS A 188 7.90 24.82 -11.24
N LYS A 189 7.14 24.85 -12.30
CA LYS A 189 5.94 25.70 -12.45
C LYS A 189 4.71 24.85 -12.13
N VAL A 190 3.67 25.49 -11.62
CA VAL A 190 2.35 24.84 -11.49
C VAL A 190 1.77 24.63 -12.91
N PRO A 191 1.27 23.43 -13.29
CA PRO A 191 1.07 22.29 -12.41
C PRO A 191 2.33 21.45 -12.17
N PHE A 192 2.55 21.00 -10.94
CA PHE A 192 3.59 20.03 -10.61
C PHE A 192 3.22 19.23 -9.35
N GLY A 193 3.80 18.05 -9.21
CA GLY A 193 3.56 17.19 -8.05
C GLY A 193 4.81 16.89 -7.24
N ILE A 194 4.61 16.54 -5.98
CA ILE A 194 5.66 16.09 -5.07
C ILE A 194 5.26 14.72 -4.53
N GLY A 195 6.05 13.70 -4.86
CA GLY A 195 5.82 12.33 -4.41
C GLY A 195 6.68 11.97 -3.21
N GLN A 196 6.16 11.16 -2.32
CA GLN A 196 6.87 10.62 -1.16
C GLN A 196 6.46 9.18 -0.88
N ILE A 197 7.44 8.36 -0.52
CA ILE A 197 7.21 7.04 0.07
C ILE A 197 7.75 7.07 1.49
N GLY A 198 6.94 6.69 2.48
CA GLY A 198 7.41 6.72 3.85
C GLY A 198 6.49 6.07 4.85
N LYS A 199 7.04 5.78 6.02
CA LYS A 199 6.32 5.23 7.16
C LYS A 199 5.35 6.25 7.74
N SER A 200 4.17 5.75 8.12
CA SER A 200 3.14 6.46 8.86
C SER A 200 2.60 5.59 9.99
N PHE A 201 1.99 6.22 11.00
CA PHE A 201 1.62 5.56 12.24
C PHE A 201 0.24 6.03 12.69
N ARG A 202 -0.68 5.09 12.87
CA ARG A 202 -2.01 5.37 13.40
C ARG A 202 -2.33 4.38 14.52
N ASN A 203 -2.62 4.87 15.70
CA ASN A 203 -2.93 4.03 16.85
C ASN A 203 -4.36 3.45 16.73
N GLU A 204 -4.55 2.67 15.66
CA GLU A 204 -5.82 2.04 15.29
C GLU A 204 -6.43 1.27 16.47
N ILE A 205 -7.73 1.46 16.70
CA ILE A 205 -8.49 0.75 17.77
C ILE A 205 -8.71 -0.71 17.36
N THR A 206 -9.10 -0.92 16.10
CA THR A 206 -9.42 -2.24 15.54
C THR A 206 -8.55 -2.58 14.33
N PRO A 207 -7.24 -2.77 14.53
CA PRO A 207 -6.39 -3.24 13.42
C PRO A 207 -6.77 -4.67 13.06
N GLY A 208 -6.57 -5.07 11.81
CA GLY A 208 -6.96 -6.42 11.38
C GLY A 208 -6.75 -6.70 9.91
N ASN A 209 -7.28 -7.82 9.48
CA ASN A 209 -7.20 -8.30 8.11
C ASN A 209 -5.75 -8.39 7.59
N PHE A 210 -4.88 -9.06 8.39
CA PHE A 210 -3.46 -9.23 8.06
C PHE A 210 -2.76 -7.88 7.91
N THR A 211 -2.07 -7.60 6.78
CA THR A 211 -1.37 -6.33 6.54
C THR A 211 -2.29 -5.22 5.99
N PHE A 212 -3.59 -5.44 5.93
CA PHE A 212 -4.55 -4.45 5.43
C PHE A 212 -4.70 -3.24 6.35
N ARG A 213 -4.83 -3.47 7.67
CA ARG A 213 -4.96 -2.42 8.68
C ARG A 213 -4.04 -2.67 9.85
N THR A 214 -2.93 -1.95 9.89
CA THR A 214 -1.88 -2.03 10.90
C THR A 214 -1.64 -0.67 11.53
N ARG A 215 -0.96 -0.64 12.69
CA ARG A 215 -0.63 0.63 13.36
C ARG A 215 0.60 1.31 12.81
N GLU A 216 1.49 0.55 12.20
CA GLU A 216 2.66 1.02 11.46
C GLU A 216 2.54 0.53 10.02
N PHE A 217 2.56 1.44 9.06
CA PHE A 217 2.39 1.14 7.65
C PHE A 217 3.22 2.09 6.80
N GLU A 218 3.25 1.87 5.51
CA GLU A 218 3.99 2.70 4.56
C GLU A 218 3.02 3.26 3.51
N GLN A 219 3.12 4.57 3.26
CA GLN A 219 2.32 5.26 2.24
C GLN A 219 3.18 5.63 1.04
N MET A 220 2.55 5.67 -0.11
CA MET A 220 3.03 6.25 -1.36
C MET A 220 2.05 7.35 -1.74
N GLU A 221 2.44 8.59 -1.52
CA GLU A 221 1.57 9.76 -1.73
C GLU A 221 2.16 10.70 -2.75
N LEU A 222 1.28 11.26 -3.58
CA LEU A 222 1.57 12.35 -4.50
C LEU A 222 0.66 13.52 -4.16
N GLU A 223 1.24 14.68 -3.88
CA GLU A 223 0.51 15.95 -3.80
C GLU A 223 0.73 16.71 -5.10
N PHE A 224 -0.30 16.79 -5.91
CA PHE A 224 -0.23 17.42 -7.22
C PHE A 224 -0.88 18.81 -7.17
N PHE A 225 -0.04 19.85 -7.29
CA PHE A 225 -0.42 21.25 -7.19
C PHE A 225 -0.87 21.76 -8.56
N CYS A 226 -2.08 22.31 -8.64
CA CYS A 226 -2.65 22.82 -9.87
C CYS A 226 -3.29 24.22 -9.66
N LYS A 227 -3.57 24.91 -10.77
CA LYS A 227 -4.27 26.20 -10.73
C LYS A 227 -5.73 25.98 -10.33
N PRO A 228 -6.29 26.77 -9.39
CA PRO A 228 -7.71 26.74 -9.10
C PRO A 228 -8.58 26.84 -10.35
N GLY A 229 -9.58 25.99 -10.46
CA GLY A 229 -10.43 25.88 -11.64
C GLY A 229 -9.98 24.86 -12.70
N THR A 230 -8.77 24.27 -12.55
CA THR A 230 -8.31 23.14 -13.37
C THR A 230 -8.29 21.83 -12.59
N ASP A 231 -8.68 21.87 -11.34
CA ASP A 231 -8.66 20.80 -10.35
C ASP A 231 -9.44 19.56 -10.82
N LEU A 232 -10.67 19.70 -11.33
CA LEU A 232 -11.49 18.58 -11.77
C LEU A 232 -10.93 17.82 -12.98
N GLU A 233 -10.23 18.53 -13.88
CA GLU A 233 -9.54 17.90 -15.01
C GLU A 233 -8.37 17.05 -14.50
N TRP A 234 -7.56 17.58 -13.56
CA TRP A 234 -6.46 16.88 -12.95
C TRP A 234 -6.91 15.74 -12.04
N PHE A 235 -8.01 15.90 -11.33
CA PHE A 235 -8.64 14.83 -10.55
C PHE A 235 -9.01 13.63 -11.46
N THR A 236 -9.69 13.91 -12.57
CA THR A 236 -10.05 12.88 -13.55
C THR A 236 -8.81 12.21 -14.17
N TYR A 237 -7.78 13.00 -14.48
CA TYR A 237 -6.52 12.50 -15.01
C TYR A 237 -5.83 11.54 -14.03
N TRP A 238 -5.65 11.95 -12.77
CA TRP A 238 -4.97 11.13 -11.77
C TRP A 238 -5.77 9.88 -11.40
N ARG A 239 -7.09 9.99 -11.32
CA ARG A 239 -7.97 8.82 -11.13
C ARG A 239 -7.73 7.74 -12.18
N GLN A 240 -7.75 8.10 -13.46
CA GLN A 240 -7.49 7.16 -14.55
C GLN A 240 -6.05 6.65 -14.54
N TYR A 241 -5.09 7.51 -14.27
CA TYR A 241 -3.68 7.15 -14.21
C TYR A 241 -3.38 6.09 -13.14
N CYS A 242 -4.02 6.20 -11.98
CA CYS A 242 -3.92 5.21 -10.90
C CYS A 242 -4.50 3.85 -11.30
N ILE A 243 -5.67 3.84 -11.94
CA ILE A 243 -6.31 2.62 -12.45
C ILE A 243 -5.41 1.94 -13.50
N ASP A 244 -4.88 2.72 -14.44
CA ASP A 244 -4.02 2.20 -15.52
C ASP A 244 -2.72 1.59 -14.96
N TRP A 245 -2.15 2.19 -13.92
CA TRP A 245 -0.97 1.64 -13.25
C TRP A 245 -1.24 0.27 -12.60
N LEU A 246 -2.37 0.10 -11.91
CA LEU A 246 -2.76 -1.17 -11.32
C LEU A 246 -2.96 -2.25 -12.40
N LYS A 247 -3.65 -1.91 -13.49
CA LYS A 247 -3.86 -2.81 -14.64
C LYS A 247 -2.54 -3.19 -15.32
N ALA A 248 -1.64 -2.23 -15.53
CA ALA A 248 -0.34 -2.48 -16.15
C ALA A 248 0.52 -3.46 -15.34
N LEU A 249 0.32 -3.53 -14.02
CA LEU A 249 0.98 -4.48 -13.11
C LEU A 249 0.19 -5.77 -12.89
N GLY A 250 -0.83 -6.02 -13.70
CA GLY A 250 -1.52 -7.31 -13.77
C GLY A 250 -2.74 -7.45 -12.85
N MET A 251 -3.20 -6.37 -12.20
CA MET A 251 -4.45 -6.41 -11.43
C MET A 251 -5.64 -6.51 -12.38
N LYS A 252 -6.54 -7.46 -12.12
CA LYS A 252 -7.67 -7.75 -13.00
C LYS A 252 -8.78 -6.72 -12.83
N GLU A 253 -9.49 -6.43 -13.92
CA GLU A 253 -10.51 -5.38 -13.94
C GLU A 253 -11.73 -5.71 -13.08
N ASP A 254 -12.10 -6.99 -13.01
CA ASP A 254 -13.21 -7.50 -12.19
C ASP A 254 -12.86 -7.59 -10.69
N GLU A 255 -11.61 -7.43 -10.32
CA GLU A 255 -11.14 -7.36 -8.94
C GLU A 255 -11.10 -5.91 -8.41
N MET A 256 -11.37 -4.91 -9.24
CA MET A 256 -11.29 -3.49 -8.88
C MET A 256 -12.60 -2.75 -9.19
N ARG A 257 -12.88 -1.73 -8.41
CA ARG A 257 -13.91 -0.75 -8.74
C ARG A 257 -13.53 0.64 -8.27
N ALA A 258 -14.03 1.67 -8.94
CA ALA A 258 -13.94 3.05 -8.46
C ALA A 258 -15.26 3.42 -7.78
N ARG A 259 -15.18 3.93 -6.54
CA ARG A 259 -16.31 4.39 -5.74
C ARG A 259 -16.15 5.89 -5.47
N ASP A 260 -17.00 6.69 -6.09
CA ASP A 260 -17.04 8.12 -5.81
C ASP A 260 -17.78 8.36 -4.49
N HIS A 261 -17.23 9.22 -3.65
CA HIS A 261 -17.89 9.64 -2.40
C HIS A 261 -19.10 10.52 -2.70
N SER A 262 -20.19 10.31 -1.98
CA SER A 262 -21.33 11.22 -2.00
C SER A 262 -20.96 12.55 -1.35
N SER A 263 -21.77 13.59 -1.59
CA SER A 263 -21.56 14.91 -0.97
C SER A 263 -21.58 14.89 0.57
N GLU A 264 -22.22 13.88 1.16
CA GLU A 264 -22.31 13.68 2.61
C GLU A 264 -21.10 12.97 3.20
N GLU A 265 -20.39 12.17 2.40
CA GLU A 265 -19.15 11.47 2.79
C GLU A 265 -17.90 12.32 2.61
N LEU A 266 -17.97 13.40 1.80
CA LEU A 266 -16.82 14.24 1.54
C LEU A 266 -16.31 14.91 2.82
N CYS A 267 -15.00 14.83 3.05
CA CYS A 267 -14.35 15.65 4.05
C CYS A 267 -14.59 17.14 3.76
N PHE A 268 -14.70 17.95 4.81
CA PHE A 268 -15.03 19.38 4.72
C PHE A 268 -14.04 20.20 3.86
N TYR A 269 -12.86 19.67 3.58
CA TYR A 269 -11.83 20.28 2.74
C TYR A 269 -11.83 19.72 1.30
N SER A 270 -12.59 18.66 1.02
CA SER A 270 -12.55 17.99 -0.28
C SER A 270 -13.72 18.41 -1.17
N LYS A 271 -13.42 18.65 -2.43
CA LYS A 271 -14.40 18.95 -3.48
C LYS A 271 -14.86 17.69 -4.22
N GLY A 272 -14.06 16.64 -4.16
CA GLY A 272 -14.35 15.32 -4.72
C GLY A 272 -13.36 14.29 -4.18
N THR A 273 -13.83 13.09 -3.92
CA THR A 273 -13.01 11.94 -3.51
C THR A 273 -13.49 10.69 -4.24
N THR A 274 -12.56 9.92 -4.74
CA THR A 274 -12.81 8.58 -5.31
C THR A 274 -11.90 7.59 -4.62
N ASP A 275 -12.49 6.49 -4.12
CA ASP A 275 -11.71 5.33 -3.71
C ASP A 275 -11.60 4.34 -4.87
N ILE A 276 -10.40 3.84 -5.13
CA ILE A 276 -10.23 2.62 -5.89
C ILE A 276 -10.22 1.49 -4.88
N GLU A 277 -11.21 0.63 -4.95
CA GLU A 277 -11.36 -0.51 -4.06
C GLU A 277 -10.94 -1.81 -4.77
N PHE A 278 -10.37 -2.74 -4.00
CA PHE A 278 -10.01 -4.08 -4.44
C PHE A 278 -10.88 -5.12 -3.72
N LEU A 279 -11.25 -6.17 -4.44
CA LEU A 279 -12.02 -7.29 -3.90
C LEU A 279 -11.08 -8.27 -3.18
N PHE A 280 -10.80 -7.96 -1.92
CA PHE A 280 -10.07 -8.88 -1.05
C PHE A 280 -10.92 -10.11 -0.71
N PRO A 281 -10.31 -11.21 -0.24
CA PRO A 281 -11.09 -12.38 0.22
C PRO A 281 -12.04 -12.11 1.40
N PHE A 282 -11.92 -10.96 2.07
CA PHE A 282 -12.83 -10.50 3.12
C PHE A 282 -13.85 -9.45 2.64
N GLY A 283 -13.90 -9.17 1.34
CA GLY A 283 -14.79 -8.19 0.73
C GLY A 283 -14.07 -6.99 0.13
N TRP A 284 -14.85 -6.02 -0.35
CA TRP A 284 -14.31 -4.79 -0.91
C TRP A 284 -13.57 -3.98 0.15
N GLY A 285 -12.37 -3.54 -0.19
CA GLY A 285 -11.54 -2.71 0.68
C GLY A 285 -10.86 -1.61 -0.12
N GLU A 286 -10.80 -0.42 0.48
CA GLU A 286 -10.10 0.73 -0.08
C GLU A 286 -8.63 0.39 -0.31
N LEU A 287 -8.17 0.62 -1.53
CA LEU A 287 -6.80 0.43 -1.95
C LEU A 287 -6.11 1.77 -2.16
N TRP A 288 -6.79 2.72 -2.82
CA TRP A 288 -6.25 4.02 -3.21
C TRP A 288 -7.31 5.09 -3.03
N GLY A 289 -7.02 6.12 -2.27
CA GLY A 289 -7.84 7.32 -2.19
C GLY A 289 -7.30 8.39 -3.16
N ILE A 290 -8.17 8.98 -3.97
CA ILE A 290 -7.86 10.14 -4.80
C ILE A 290 -8.77 11.28 -4.35
N ALA A 291 -8.21 12.39 -3.84
CA ALA A 291 -8.95 13.52 -3.31
C ALA A 291 -8.57 14.83 -3.99
N ASP A 292 -9.56 15.65 -4.30
CA ASP A 292 -9.38 17.08 -4.56
C ASP A 292 -9.46 17.81 -3.23
N ARG A 293 -8.29 18.17 -2.67
CA ARG A 293 -8.14 18.82 -1.35
C ARG A 293 -8.28 20.34 -1.40
N THR A 294 -8.54 20.91 -2.57
CA THR A 294 -8.58 22.36 -2.79
C THR A 294 -7.27 23.04 -2.34
N ASP A 295 -7.32 24.24 -1.82
CA ASP A 295 -6.20 24.99 -1.22
C ASP A 295 -6.10 24.81 0.30
N TYR A 296 -6.87 23.90 0.87
CA TYR A 296 -7.05 23.80 2.32
C TYR A 296 -5.73 23.67 3.08
N ASP A 297 -4.91 22.68 2.77
CA ASP A 297 -3.69 22.40 3.54
C ASP A 297 -2.69 23.58 3.47
N LEU A 298 -2.44 24.10 2.27
CA LEU A 298 -1.53 25.24 2.11
C LEU A 298 -2.05 26.48 2.84
N THR A 299 -3.35 26.73 2.81
CA THR A 299 -4.01 27.84 3.54
C THR A 299 -3.89 27.66 5.05
N GLN A 300 -4.08 26.45 5.57
CA GLN A 300 -3.91 26.16 7.00
C GLN A 300 -2.47 26.38 7.45
N HIS A 301 -1.49 25.86 6.69
CA HIS A 301 -0.07 26.08 7.00
C HIS A 301 0.31 27.56 6.91
N GLN A 302 -0.19 28.31 5.92
CA GLN A 302 0.00 29.74 5.84
C GLN A 302 -0.56 30.47 7.08
N THR A 303 -1.77 30.12 7.49
CA THR A 303 -2.46 30.75 8.61
C THR A 303 -1.74 30.52 9.93
N VAL A 304 -1.30 29.30 10.19
CA VAL A 304 -0.64 28.92 11.46
C VAL A 304 0.81 29.37 11.52
N SER A 305 1.54 29.29 10.42
CA SER A 305 2.97 29.68 10.38
C SER A 305 3.21 31.13 10.13
N GLY A 306 2.27 31.83 9.48
CA GLY A 306 2.46 33.21 8.97
C GLY A 306 3.30 33.27 7.68
N GLU A 307 3.77 32.15 7.16
CA GLU A 307 4.58 32.11 5.94
C GLU A 307 3.69 32.10 4.67
N ASP A 308 4.10 32.80 3.63
CA ASP A 308 3.36 32.88 2.37
C ASP A 308 3.47 31.56 1.57
N MET A 309 2.39 30.81 1.48
CA MET A 309 2.29 29.53 0.75
C MET A 309 1.74 29.68 -0.68
N SER A 310 1.52 30.90 -1.14
CA SER A 310 1.02 31.16 -2.50
C SER A 310 2.08 30.92 -3.59
N TYR A 311 1.62 30.66 -4.77
CA TYR A 311 2.41 30.58 -6.00
C TYR A 311 2.19 31.85 -6.82
N PHE A 312 3.26 32.39 -7.40
CA PHE A 312 3.17 33.48 -8.38
C PHE A 312 3.39 32.93 -9.79
N ASP A 313 2.38 33.06 -10.61
CA ASP A 313 2.45 32.68 -12.03
C ASP A 313 3.03 33.86 -12.85
N ASP A 314 4.27 33.71 -13.26
CA ASP A 314 4.97 34.75 -14.02
C ASP A 314 4.38 35.02 -15.42
N GLU A 315 3.71 34.03 -16.00
CA GLU A 315 3.12 34.13 -17.34
C GLU A 315 1.76 34.86 -17.28
N ALA A 316 0.91 34.44 -16.36
CA ALA A 316 -0.40 35.05 -16.13
C ALA A 316 -0.34 36.34 -15.28
N LYS A 317 0.80 36.58 -14.59
CA LYS A 317 0.96 37.67 -13.61
C LYS A 317 -0.06 37.60 -12.48
N GLU A 318 -0.41 36.41 -12.06
CA GLU A 318 -1.38 36.11 -11.02
C GLU A 318 -0.71 35.49 -9.80
N LYS A 319 -1.23 35.76 -8.65
CA LYS A 319 -0.85 35.14 -7.38
C LYS A 319 -2.03 34.38 -6.80
N TYR A 320 -1.84 33.10 -6.50
CA TYR A 320 -2.88 32.24 -5.93
C TYR A 320 -2.27 31.15 -5.04
N ILE A 321 -3.08 30.57 -4.13
CA ILE A 321 -2.73 29.34 -3.44
C ILE A 321 -3.16 28.18 -4.34
N PRO A 322 -2.26 27.27 -4.74
CA PRO A 322 -2.62 26.14 -5.59
C PRO A 322 -3.66 25.22 -4.95
N TYR A 323 -4.50 24.62 -5.79
CA TYR A 323 -5.31 23.47 -5.41
C TYR A 323 -4.48 22.21 -5.47
N VAL A 324 -4.88 21.20 -4.73
CA VAL A 324 -4.11 19.95 -4.58
C VAL A 324 -4.97 18.76 -4.94
N ILE A 325 -4.47 17.90 -5.83
CA ILE A 325 -5.00 16.58 -6.08
C ILE A 325 -4.07 15.57 -5.43
N GLU A 326 -4.62 14.76 -4.54
CA GLU A 326 -3.89 13.77 -3.74
C GLU A 326 -4.27 12.35 -4.14
N PRO A 327 -3.49 11.64 -4.94
CA PRO A 327 -3.50 10.18 -4.97
C PRO A 327 -2.68 9.60 -3.82
N SER A 328 -3.35 8.96 -2.85
CA SER A 328 -2.73 8.33 -1.66
C SER A 328 -2.94 6.84 -1.63
N LEU A 329 -1.86 6.07 -1.61
CA LEU A 329 -1.85 4.61 -1.67
C LEU A 329 -1.07 4.02 -0.50
N GLY A 330 -1.67 3.06 0.20
CA GLY A 330 -0.97 2.24 1.19
C GLY A 330 -0.08 1.18 0.53
N ALA A 331 1.24 1.26 0.72
CA ALA A 331 2.17 0.28 0.15
C ALA A 331 1.90 -1.14 0.66
N ASP A 332 1.52 -1.28 1.93
CA ASP A 332 1.18 -2.57 2.54
C ASP A 332 -0.11 -3.16 1.96
N ARG A 333 -1.15 -2.31 1.79
CA ARG A 333 -2.43 -2.74 1.20
C ARG A 333 -2.29 -3.18 -0.25
N VAL A 334 -1.61 -2.41 -1.09
CA VAL A 334 -1.43 -2.76 -2.49
C VAL A 334 -0.54 -3.99 -2.67
N THR A 335 0.47 -4.16 -1.81
CA THR A 335 1.29 -5.38 -1.79
C THR A 335 0.44 -6.60 -1.44
N LEU A 336 -0.47 -6.48 -0.46
CA LEU A 336 -1.45 -7.53 -0.14
C LEU A 336 -2.41 -7.78 -1.30
N ALA A 337 -2.90 -6.74 -1.97
CA ALA A 337 -3.80 -6.87 -3.11
C ALA A 337 -3.13 -7.62 -4.26
N PHE A 338 -1.88 -7.29 -4.61
CA PHE A 338 -1.12 -8.04 -5.61
C PHE A 338 -0.88 -9.49 -5.20
N LEU A 339 -0.64 -9.77 -3.92
CA LEU A 339 -0.50 -11.13 -3.42
C LEU A 339 -1.83 -11.92 -3.55
N CYS A 340 -2.96 -11.28 -3.23
CA CYS A 340 -4.28 -11.88 -3.36
C CYS A 340 -4.65 -12.14 -4.83
N SER A 341 -4.43 -11.16 -5.71
CA SER A 341 -4.72 -11.27 -7.15
C SER A 341 -3.85 -12.31 -7.84
N ALA A 342 -2.61 -12.47 -7.38
CA ALA A 342 -1.66 -13.42 -7.97
C ALA A 342 -1.90 -14.86 -7.55
N TYR A 343 -2.59 -15.12 -6.44
CA TYR A 343 -2.76 -16.45 -5.88
C TYR A 343 -3.71 -17.30 -6.71
N ASP A 344 -3.25 -18.50 -7.11
CA ASP A 344 -4.08 -19.49 -7.81
C ASP A 344 -3.73 -20.94 -7.40
N GLU A 345 -4.70 -21.82 -7.50
CA GLU A 345 -4.58 -23.27 -7.34
C GLU A 345 -5.05 -23.95 -8.64
N GLU A 346 -4.11 -24.33 -9.49
CA GLU A 346 -4.39 -24.94 -10.77
C GLU A 346 -4.43 -26.46 -10.68
N GLU A 347 -5.52 -27.06 -11.16
CA GLU A 347 -5.59 -28.51 -11.36
C GLU A 347 -4.83 -28.90 -12.61
N LEU A 348 -3.89 -29.83 -12.46
CA LEU A 348 -3.11 -30.40 -13.57
C LEU A 348 -3.67 -31.75 -14.01
N GLU A 349 -3.24 -32.19 -15.20
CA GLU A 349 -3.54 -33.54 -15.69
C GLU A 349 -3.12 -34.60 -14.67
N GLY A 350 -4.06 -35.48 -14.28
CA GLY A 350 -3.83 -36.52 -13.27
C GLY A 350 -4.30 -36.16 -11.86
N GLY A 351 -4.94 -34.98 -11.65
CA GLY A 351 -5.56 -34.58 -10.38
C GLY A 351 -4.57 -34.01 -9.36
N ASP A 352 -3.34 -33.69 -9.79
CA ASP A 352 -2.37 -32.96 -8.97
C ASP A 352 -2.71 -31.44 -8.99
N VAL A 353 -2.49 -30.75 -7.87
CA VAL A 353 -2.77 -29.30 -7.72
C VAL A 353 -1.46 -28.54 -7.66
N ARG A 354 -1.35 -27.51 -8.49
CA ARG A 354 -0.24 -26.55 -8.50
C ARG A 354 -0.67 -25.27 -7.80
N THR A 355 -0.06 -24.94 -6.67
CA THR A 355 -0.18 -23.60 -6.11
C THR A 355 0.82 -22.66 -6.83
N VAL A 356 0.33 -21.54 -7.30
CA VAL A 356 1.14 -20.59 -8.08
C VAL A 356 0.77 -19.15 -7.72
N LEU A 357 1.78 -18.27 -7.75
CA LEU A 357 1.58 -16.83 -7.65
C LEU A 357 1.87 -16.19 -9.02
N HIS A 358 0.82 -15.75 -9.70
CA HIS A 358 0.89 -15.12 -11.02
C HIS A 358 1.27 -13.63 -10.94
N PHE A 359 2.34 -13.30 -10.22
CA PHE A 359 2.82 -11.91 -10.20
C PHE A 359 3.21 -11.44 -11.59
N HIS A 360 2.89 -10.19 -11.90
CA HIS A 360 3.56 -9.52 -13.03
C HIS A 360 5.08 -9.65 -12.86
N PRO A 361 5.85 -9.97 -13.91
CA PRO A 361 7.30 -10.19 -13.78
C PRO A 361 8.06 -9.05 -13.11
N ALA A 362 7.61 -7.80 -13.33
CA ALA A 362 8.18 -6.62 -12.66
C ALA A 362 8.01 -6.65 -11.14
N LEU A 363 6.95 -7.28 -10.61
CA LEU A 363 6.67 -7.36 -9.16
C LEU A 363 7.27 -8.59 -8.50
N ALA A 364 7.48 -9.69 -9.23
CA ALA A 364 7.97 -10.94 -8.67
C ALA A 364 9.20 -10.76 -7.78
N PRO A 365 9.22 -11.32 -6.55
CA PRO A 365 10.35 -11.16 -5.62
C PRO A 365 11.64 -11.74 -6.19
N VAL A 366 11.57 -12.96 -6.71
CA VAL A 366 12.64 -13.61 -7.46
C VAL A 366 12.28 -13.53 -8.93
N LYS A 367 13.21 -13.02 -9.75
CA LYS A 367 12.98 -12.85 -11.19
C LYS A 367 13.29 -14.13 -11.97
N ILE A 368 14.35 -14.81 -11.56
CA ILE A 368 14.88 -15.97 -12.29
C ILE A 368 15.32 -17.03 -11.28
N GLY A 369 14.75 -18.22 -11.37
CA GLY A 369 15.23 -19.41 -10.67
C GLY A 369 16.29 -20.13 -11.51
N ILE A 370 17.47 -20.43 -10.94
CA ILE A 370 18.55 -21.13 -11.63
C ILE A 370 18.71 -22.51 -11.04
N LEU A 371 18.39 -23.53 -11.85
CA LEU A 371 18.14 -24.89 -11.44
C LEU A 371 19.05 -25.86 -12.23
N PRO A 372 20.22 -26.27 -11.69
CA PRO A 372 21.03 -27.30 -12.35
C PRO A 372 20.26 -28.63 -12.34
N LEU A 373 20.18 -29.32 -13.47
CA LEU A 373 19.45 -30.59 -13.57
C LEU A 373 20.03 -31.67 -12.60
N SER A 374 21.32 -31.61 -12.36
CA SER A 374 22.06 -32.46 -11.43
C SER A 374 23.10 -31.65 -10.68
N LYS A 375 23.45 -32.06 -9.45
CA LYS A 375 24.53 -31.42 -8.67
C LYS A 375 25.90 -31.42 -9.39
N LYS A 376 26.12 -32.34 -10.33
CA LYS A 376 27.32 -32.35 -11.15
C LYS A 376 27.45 -31.16 -12.08
N LEU A 377 26.34 -30.49 -12.32
CA LEU A 377 26.21 -29.33 -13.21
C LEU A 377 26.20 -27.98 -12.47
N ASN A 378 26.40 -28.01 -11.13
CA ASN A 378 26.34 -26.80 -10.30
C ASN A 378 27.33 -25.73 -10.81
N GLU A 379 28.56 -26.08 -11.17
CA GLU A 379 29.56 -25.11 -11.61
C GLU A 379 29.11 -24.28 -12.82
N GLY A 380 28.48 -24.93 -13.82
CA GLY A 380 27.93 -24.23 -14.98
C GLY A 380 26.75 -23.32 -14.63
N ALA A 381 25.85 -23.82 -13.80
CA ALA A 381 24.68 -23.04 -13.33
C ALA A 381 25.09 -21.87 -12.42
N GLU A 382 26.10 -22.03 -11.56
CA GLU A 382 26.64 -20.98 -10.70
C GLU A 382 27.25 -19.82 -11.52
N LYS A 383 27.88 -20.11 -12.65
CA LYS A 383 28.39 -19.08 -13.58
C LYS A 383 27.26 -18.22 -14.13
N ILE A 384 26.12 -18.86 -14.49
CA ILE A 384 24.93 -18.15 -14.97
C ILE A 384 24.33 -17.31 -13.83
N TYR A 385 24.22 -17.88 -12.61
CA TYR A 385 23.79 -17.15 -11.43
C TYR A 385 24.64 -15.91 -11.18
N ALA A 386 25.96 -16.07 -11.16
CA ALA A 386 26.91 -14.98 -10.90
C ALA A 386 26.81 -13.85 -11.95
N GLU A 387 26.43 -14.16 -13.17
CA GLU A 387 26.24 -13.16 -14.21
C GLU A 387 24.87 -12.45 -14.11
N LEU A 388 23.79 -13.21 -14.02
CA LEU A 388 22.43 -12.65 -14.02
C LEU A 388 22.08 -11.93 -12.71
N SER A 389 22.63 -12.37 -11.57
CA SER A 389 22.39 -11.73 -10.27
C SER A 389 22.93 -10.30 -10.16
N LYS A 390 23.80 -9.87 -11.08
CA LYS A 390 24.21 -8.46 -11.19
C LYS A 390 23.08 -7.53 -11.62
N TYR A 391 22.05 -8.07 -12.27
CA TYR A 391 20.96 -7.31 -12.88
C TYR A 391 19.59 -7.63 -12.27
N TYR A 392 19.40 -8.88 -11.81
CA TYR A 392 18.12 -9.41 -11.37
C TYR A 392 18.25 -10.12 -10.03
N ASN A 393 17.20 -10.11 -9.21
CA ASN A 393 17.15 -10.98 -8.04
C ASN A 393 16.92 -12.43 -8.49
N CYS A 394 17.96 -13.25 -8.33
CA CYS A 394 17.98 -14.65 -8.75
C CYS A 394 18.03 -15.58 -7.54
N GLU A 395 17.41 -16.76 -7.66
CA GLU A 395 17.53 -17.85 -6.68
C GLU A 395 18.20 -19.06 -7.32
N PHE A 396 19.16 -19.66 -6.61
CA PHE A 396 19.82 -20.90 -7.01
C PHE A 396 19.31 -22.05 -6.17
N ASP A 397 18.79 -23.11 -6.82
CA ASP A 397 18.26 -24.28 -6.11
C ASP A 397 18.71 -25.60 -6.75
N ASP A 398 19.50 -26.37 -6.00
CA ASP A 398 19.98 -27.72 -6.39
C ASP A 398 19.35 -28.85 -5.54
N ARG A 399 18.32 -28.57 -4.73
CA ARG A 399 17.74 -29.49 -3.76
C ARG A 399 16.54 -30.26 -4.29
N GLY A 400 16.61 -31.60 -4.25
CA GLY A 400 15.56 -32.48 -4.71
C GLY A 400 15.53 -32.64 -6.24
N ASN A 401 14.44 -33.19 -6.79
CA ASN A 401 14.28 -33.32 -8.23
C ASN A 401 13.80 -32.04 -8.90
N ILE A 402 14.01 -31.90 -10.20
CA ILE A 402 13.70 -30.69 -10.96
C ILE A 402 12.22 -30.29 -10.88
N GLY A 403 11.30 -31.24 -10.90
CA GLY A 403 9.85 -30.97 -10.78
C GLY A 403 9.49 -30.31 -9.46
N LYS A 404 10.07 -30.76 -8.33
CA LYS A 404 9.87 -30.12 -7.02
C LYS A 404 10.46 -28.72 -6.96
N ARG A 405 11.57 -28.47 -7.66
CA ARG A 405 12.17 -27.12 -7.73
C ARG A 405 11.29 -26.16 -8.53
N TYR A 406 10.74 -26.59 -9.65
CA TYR A 406 9.74 -25.77 -10.39
C TYR A 406 8.53 -25.43 -9.52
N ARG A 407 8.00 -26.42 -8.76
CA ARG A 407 6.88 -26.17 -7.84
C ARG A 407 7.20 -25.11 -6.78
N ARG A 408 8.40 -25.16 -6.19
CA ARG A 408 8.82 -24.13 -5.21
C ARG A 408 8.90 -22.75 -5.84
N GLN A 409 9.38 -22.65 -7.08
CA GLN A 409 9.46 -21.38 -7.80
C GLN A 409 8.08 -20.88 -8.22
N ASP A 410 7.18 -21.77 -8.63
CA ASP A 410 5.78 -21.41 -8.93
C ASP A 410 5.07 -20.86 -7.68
N GLU A 411 5.23 -21.49 -6.52
CA GLU A 411 4.64 -21.07 -5.24
C GLU A 411 5.10 -19.69 -4.74
N ILE A 412 6.28 -19.24 -5.12
CA ILE A 412 6.81 -17.92 -4.76
C ILE A 412 6.67 -16.90 -5.90
N GLY A 413 6.12 -17.34 -7.04
CA GLY A 413 5.79 -16.46 -8.17
C GLY A 413 6.97 -16.08 -9.06
N THR A 414 8.04 -16.89 -9.09
CA THR A 414 9.18 -16.67 -9.99
C THR A 414 8.75 -16.86 -11.44
N PRO A 415 8.81 -15.82 -12.30
CA PRO A 415 8.26 -15.89 -13.65
C PRO A 415 9.06 -16.78 -14.61
N PHE A 416 10.36 -16.91 -14.39
CA PHE A 416 11.24 -17.67 -15.28
C PHE A 416 12.19 -18.58 -14.49
N CYS A 417 12.33 -19.83 -14.98
CA CYS A 417 13.32 -20.77 -14.44
C CYS A 417 14.28 -21.18 -15.54
N ILE A 418 15.57 -21.10 -15.27
CA ILE A 418 16.64 -21.60 -16.11
C ILE A 418 17.05 -22.99 -15.62
N THR A 419 17.01 -23.99 -16.50
CA THR A 419 17.60 -25.31 -16.23
C THR A 419 18.90 -25.47 -17.02
N TYR A 420 19.99 -25.66 -16.29
CA TYR A 420 21.28 -26.06 -16.85
C TYR A 420 21.35 -27.58 -16.82
N ASP A 421 21.43 -28.20 -17.99
CA ASP A 421 21.42 -29.65 -18.20
C ASP A 421 22.75 -30.15 -18.82
N PHE A 422 22.83 -31.46 -19.11
CA PHE A 422 24.05 -32.03 -19.69
C PHE A 422 24.32 -31.53 -21.11
N ASP A 423 23.29 -31.26 -21.89
CA ASP A 423 23.42 -30.71 -23.25
C ASP A 423 23.96 -29.29 -23.21
N SER A 424 23.74 -28.56 -22.09
CA SER A 424 24.24 -27.18 -21.89
C SER A 424 25.77 -27.08 -21.94
N GLU A 425 26.47 -28.15 -21.54
CA GLU A 425 27.93 -28.24 -21.62
C GLU A 425 28.42 -28.36 -23.08
N GLU A 426 27.59 -28.93 -23.95
CA GLU A 426 27.96 -29.14 -25.35
C GLU A 426 27.50 -28.01 -26.27
N ASP A 427 26.25 -27.54 -26.10
CA ASP A 427 25.63 -26.59 -27.01
C ASP A 427 25.71 -25.11 -26.52
N GLY A 428 26.14 -24.89 -25.27
CA GLY A 428 26.22 -23.56 -24.67
C GLY A 428 24.87 -22.86 -24.53
N ALA A 429 23.77 -23.66 -24.38
CA ALA A 429 22.41 -23.15 -24.22
C ALA A 429 21.76 -23.76 -22.97
N VAL A 430 20.70 -23.16 -22.50
CA VAL A 430 19.90 -23.60 -21.34
C VAL A 430 18.43 -23.63 -21.68
N THR A 431 17.67 -24.39 -20.92
CA THR A 431 16.22 -24.37 -21.01
C THR A 431 15.67 -23.29 -20.12
N VAL A 432 14.87 -22.36 -20.69
CA VAL A 432 14.10 -21.34 -19.95
C VAL A 432 12.64 -21.78 -19.93
N ARG A 433 12.08 -21.92 -18.71
CA ARG A 433 10.66 -22.25 -18.50
C ARG A 433 9.92 -21.00 -18.05
N ASP A 434 8.83 -20.71 -18.72
CA ASP A 434 7.86 -19.70 -18.34
C ASP A 434 6.89 -20.28 -17.29
N ARG A 435 6.65 -19.56 -16.19
CA ARG A 435 5.78 -19.98 -15.07
C ARG A 435 4.33 -20.15 -15.52
N ASP A 436 3.79 -19.20 -16.28
CA ASP A 436 2.36 -19.10 -16.56
C ASP A 436 1.93 -20.11 -17.62
N THR A 437 2.73 -20.26 -18.66
CA THR A 437 2.45 -21.20 -19.75
C THR A 437 3.04 -22.59 -19.54
N MET A 438 4.00 -22.73 -18.61
CA MET A 438 4.86 -23.93 -18.41
C MET A 438 5.65 -24.32 -19.67
N GLN A 439 5.63 -23.52 -20.71
CA GLN A 439 6.42 -23.75 -21.92
C GLN A 439 7.90 -23.57 -21.66
N GLN A 440 8.69 -24.32 -22.41
CA GLN A 440 10.15 -24.31 -22.30
C GLN A 440 10.75 -24.02 -23.67
N GLU A 441 11.75 -23.17 -23.69
CA GLU A 441 12.52 -22.86 -24.89
C GLU A 441 14.03 -22.93 -24.63
N ARG A 442 14.79 -23.22 -25.66
CA ARG A 442 16.23 -23.34 -25.60
C ARG A 442 16.90 -22.02 -25.96
N ILE A 443 17.63 -21.40 -25.04
CA ILE A 443 18.28 -20.10 -25.19
C ILE A 443 19.78 -20.24 -25.00
N LYS A 444 20.56 -19.62 -25.88
CA LYS A 444 22.02 -19.54 -25.71
C LYS A 444 22.38 -18.78 -24.43
N ILE A 445 23.34 -19.26 -23.67
CA ILE A 445 23.80 -18.62 -22.43
C ILE A 445 24.26 -17.18 -22.71
N ALA A 446 24.94 -16.96 -23.84
CA ALA A 446 25.39 -15.63 -24.25
C ALA A 446 24.26 -14.63 -24.50
N ASP A 447 23.07 -15.11 -24.83
CA ASP A 447 21.89 -14.29 -25.19
C ASP A 447 20.95 -14.04 -23.99
N LEU A 448 21.16 -14.70 -22.85
CA LEU A 448 20.24 -14.64 -21.69
C LEU A 448 20.02 -13.21 -21.20
N LYS A 449 21.06 -12.39 -21.16
CA LYS A 449 20.90 -10.99 -20.72
C LYS A 449 19.96 -10.22 -21.64
N ALA A 450 20.14 -10.33 -22.94
CA ALA A 450 19.28 -9.68 -23.95
C ALA A 450 17.86 -10.26 -23.92
N TYR A 451 17.74 -11.58 -23.74
CA TYR A 451 16.45 -12.27 -23.62
C TYR A 451 15.60 -11.72 -22.45
N PHE A 452 16.23 -11.41 -21.31
CA PHE A 452 15.52 -10.93 -20.12
C PHE A 452 15.36 -9.41 -20.05
N GLU A 453 16.02 -8.64 -20.91
CA GLU A 453 16.10 -7.16 -20.79
C GLU A 453 14.71 -6.49 -20.72
N ASP A 454 13.75 -6.97 -21.52
CA ASP A 454 12.39 -6.40 -21.57
C ASP A 454 11.35 -7.20 -20.76
N LYS A 455 11.71 -8.40 -20.26
CA LYS A 455 10.75 -9.30 -19.59
C LYS A 455 10.24 -8.77 -18.24
N PHE A 456 10.98 -7.86 -17.60
CA PHE A 456 10.66 -7.32 -16.27
C PHE A 456 10.21 -5.85 -16.29
N ARG A 457 9.92 -5.31 -17.48
CA ARG A 457 9.34 -3.98 -17.65
C ARG A 457 7.82 -4.01 -17.58
N PHE A 458 7.19 -2.84 -17.32
CA PHE A 458 5.74 -2.68 -17.28
C PHE A 458 5.33 -1.32 -17.86
#